data_7bdf67ab87f48d090546e712a9900217
#
_entry.id   7bdf67ab87f48d090546e712a9900217
#
_cell.length_a   1.000
_cell.length_b   1.000
_cell.length_c   1.000
_cell.angle_alpha   90.00
_cell.angle_beta   90.00
_cell.angle_gamma   90.00
#
_symmetry.space_group_name_H-M   'P 1'
#
loop_
_entity.id
_entity.type
_entity.pdbx_description
1 polymer ?
#
loop_
_entity_poly.entity_id
_entity_poly.type
_entity_poly.pdbx_seq_one_letter_code
_entity_poly.pdbx_strand_id
1 'polypeptide(L)'
;MVDNPFGAPVGDLIRELRHQRDLTQVSLAERLAEVSGNDGVNRRQVARWERGKRIPSRYWRNWIAVVLEIPGPRLDRAAAVAQFLRSASEAADDVEVGAR
;
A
#
# COMPACT_ATOMS: atom_id res chain seq x y z
N MET A 1 -16.21 -11.47 8.57
CA MET A 1 -15.35 -10.56 7.85
C MET A 1 -16.06 -9.29 7.43
N VAL A 2 -15.47 -8.18 7.71
CA VAL A 2 -16.08 -6.90 7.36
C VAL A 2 -15.88 -6.60 5.90
N ASP A 3 -16.97 -6.31 5.22
CA ASP A 3 -16.89 -5.90 3.84
C ASP A 3 -16.72 -4.40 3.76
N ASN A 4 -15.56 -3.98 3.30
CA ASN A 4 -15.32 -2.58 3.05
C ASN A 4 -15.93 -2.25 1.70
N PRO A 5 -16.98 -1.39 1.66
CA PRO A 5 -17.63 -1.08 0.39
C PRO A 5 -16.71 -0.41 -0.62
N PHE A 6 -15.60 0.13 -0.15
CA PHE A 6 -14.64 0.80 -1.02
C PHE A 6 -13.48 -0.10 -1.39
N GLY A 7 -13.43 -1.34 -0.85
CA GLY A 7 -12.33 -2.25 -1.06
C GLY A 7 -11.23 -2.03 -0.03
N ALA A 8 -10.22 -2.88 -0.08
CA ALA A 8 -9.12 -2.82 0.87
C ALA A 8 -8.18 -1.66 0.53
N PRO A 9 -7.65 -0.96 1.55
CA PRO A 9 -6.58 0.00 1.29
C PRO A 9 -5.32 -0.71 0.82
N VAL A 10 -4.45 0.05 0.15
CA VAL A 10 -3.32 -0.54 -0.55
C VAL A 10 -2.37 -1.33 0.35
N GLY A 11 -2.19 -0.89 1.59
CA GLY A 11 -1.31 -1.61 2.51
C GLY A 11 -1.83 -3.01 2.82
N ASP A 12 -3.14 -3.12 3.07
CA ASP A 12 -3.75 -4.41 3.34
C ASP A 12 -3.69 -5.32 2.12
N LEU A 13 -3.92 -4.75 0.94
CA LEU A 13 -3.86 -5.50 -0.30
C LEU A 13 -2.45 -6.05 -0.55
N ILE A 14 -1.44 -5.22 -0.35
CA ILE A 14 -0.04 -5.65 -0.53
C ILE A 14 0.26 -6.80 0.42
N ARG A 15 -0.12 -6.66 1.69
CA ARG A 15 0.15 -7.71 2.68
C ARG A 15 -0.53 -9.02 2.29
N GLU A 16 -1.78 -8.95 1.92
CA GLU A 16 -2.54 -10.15 1.56
C GLU A 16 -1.93 -10.86 0.35
N LEU A 17 -1.63 -10.10 -0.69
CA LEU A 17 -1.06 -10.68 -1.90
C LEU A 17 0.34 -11.21 -1.67
N ARG A 18 1.11 -10.55 -0.81
CA ARG A 18 2.44 -11.02 -0.44
C ARG A 18 2.36 -12.38 0.25
N HIS A 19 1.43 -12.51 1.20
CA HIS A 19 1.24 -13.77 1.92
C HIS A 19 0.79 -14.88 0.97
N GLN A 20 -0.10 -14.55 0.02
CA GLN A 20 -0.56 -15.53 -0.93
C GLN A 20 0.57 -16.09 -1.80
N ARG A 21 1.64 -15.33 -1.96
CA ARG A 21 2.79 -15.73 -2.76
C ARG A 21 3.97 -16.18 -1.90
N ASP A 22 3.73 -16.39 -0.63
CA ASP A 22 4.76 -16.84 0.32
C ASP A 22 6.00 -15.95 0.32
N LEU A 23 5.79 -14.65 0.16
CA LEU A 23 6.87 -13.67 0.22
C LEU A 23 6.91 -13.03 1.59
N THR A 24 8.12 -12.85 2.12
CA THR A 24 8.32 -12.00 3.29
C THR A 24 8.43 -10.56 2.83
N GLN A 25 8.41 -9.62 3.78
CA GLN A 25 8.62 -8.22 3.44
C GLN A 25 9.99 -8.00 2.81
N VAL A 26 11.00 -8.72 3.31
CA VAL A 26 12.34 -8.66 2.75
C VAL A 26 12.34 -9.20 1.31
N SER A 27 11.72 -10.36 1.10
CA SER A 27 11.67 -10.96 -0.23
C SER A 27 10.97 -10.05 -1.23
N LEU A 28 9.87 -9.43 -0.81
CA LEU A 28 9.16 -8.52 -1.69
C LEU A 28 10.04 -7.33 -2.05
N ALA A 29 10.73 -6.75 -1.06
CA ALA A 29 11.63 -5.63 -1.33
C ALA A 29 12.74 -6.03 -2.30
N GLU A 30 13.29 -7.22 -2.12
CA GLU A 30 14.35 -7.72 -3.01
C GLU A 30 13.84 -7.90 -4.43
N ARG A 31 12.64 -8.46 -4.57
CA ARG A 31 12.05 -8.65 -5.88
C ARG A 31 11.78 -7.31 -6.58
N LEU A 32 11.29 -6.34 -5.80
CA LEU A 32 11.04 -5.02 -6.35
C LEU A 32 12.33 -4.36 -6.83
N ALA A 33 13.40 -4.48 -6.05
CA ALA A 33 14.70 -3.93 -6.46
C ALA A 33 15.19 -4.61 -7.73
N GLU A 34 15.01 -5.91 -7.80
CA GLU A 34 15.47 -6.70 -8.94
C GLU A 34 14.74 -6.31 -10.23
N VAL A 35 13.40 -6.31 -10.20
CA VAL A 35 12.63 -6.05 -11.42
C VAL A 35 12.73 -4.59 -11.85
N SER A 36 12.87 -3.67 -10.91
CA SER A 36 12.93 -2.24 -11.23
C SER A 36 14.34 -1.76 -11.55
N GLY A 37 15.34 -2.52 -11.13
CA GLY A 37 16.73 -2.05 -11.23
C GLY A 37 17.01 -0.90 -10.27
N ASN A 38 16.15 -0.71 -9.27
CA ASN A 38 16.24 0.42 -8.35
C ASN A 38 16.26 -0.14 -6.92
N ASP A 39 17.39 -0.04 -6.24
CA ASP A 39 17.54 -0.58 -4.89
C ASP A 39 17.17 0.42 -3.81
N GLY A 40 16.42 1.46 -4.16
CA GLY A 40 15.90 2.43 -3.20
C GLY A 40 14.72 1.92 -2.40
N VAL A 41 14.39 0.63 -2.50
CA VAL A 41 13.31 0.02 -1.75
C VAL A 41 13.91 -1.04 -0.82
N ASN A 42 13.39 -1.11 0.42
CA ASN A 42 13.86 -2.10 1.38
C ASN A 42 12.68 -2.56 2.24
N ARG A 43 12.94 -3.48 3.16
CA ARG A 43 11.91 -4.02 4.04
C ARG A 43 11.16 -2.92 4.78
N ARG A 44 11.86 -1.89 5.21
CA ARG A 44 11.26 -0.80 5.96
C ARG A 44 10.21 -0.08 5.13
N GLN A 45 10.49 0.14 3.85
CA GLN A 45 9.51 0.75 2.95
C GLN A 45 8.27 -0.12 2.82
N VAL A 46 8.47 -1.42 2.59
CA VAL A 46 7.34 -2.35 2.46
C VAL A 46 6.50 -2.33 3.74
N ALA A 47 7.16 -2.37 4.89
CA ALA A 47 6.46 -2.37 6.17
C ALA A 47 5.64 -1.09 6.35
N ARG A 48 6.16 0.05 5.92
CA ARG A 48 5.45 1.33 6.02
C ARG A 48 4.21 1.33 5.13
N TRP A 49 4.33 0.78 3.92
CA TRP A 49 3.18 0.66 3.02
C TRP A 49 2.10 -0.23 3.66
N GLU A 50 2.50 -1.36 4.23
CA GLU A 50 1.53 -2.30 4.79
C GLU A 50 0.85 -1.78 6.03
N ARG A 51 1.51 -0.91 6.78
CA ARG A 51 0.92 -0.30 7.97
C ARG A 51 0.13 0.96 7.67
N GLY A 52 0.08 1.38 6.42
CA GLY A 52 -0.64 2.59 6.06
C GLY A 52 0.08 3.87 6.43
N LYS A 53 1.35 3.77 6.82
CA LYS A 53 2.16 4.95 7.14
C LYS A 53 2.56 5.73 5.90
N ARG A 54 2.60 5.03 4.77
CA ARG A 54 3.00 5.61 3.51
C ARG A 54 2.22 4.91 2.40
N ILE A 55 1.77 5.67 1.43
CA ILE A 55 1.14 5.10 0.24
C ILE A 55 2.22 4.99 -0.82
N PRO A 56 2.41 3.81 -1.42
CA PRO A 56 3.44 3.68 -2.46
C PRO A 56 3.12 4.60 -3.63
N SER A 57 4.14 5.25 -4.16
CA SER A 57 4.00 6.13 -5.31
C SER A 57 3.56 5.33 -6.54
N ARG A 58 3.12 6.06 -7.57
CA ARG A 58 2.73 5.40 -8.81
C ARG A 58 3.86 4.57 -9.38
N TYR A 59 5.09 5.08 -9.29
CA TYR A 59 6.26 4.34 -9.74
C TYR A 59 6.35 2.98 -9.06
N TRP A 60 6.28 2.96 -7.73
CA TRP A 60 6.38 1.70 -7.00
C TRP A 60 5.14 0.83 -7.18
N ARG A 61 3.96 1.43 -7.31
CA ARG A 61 2.75 0.65 -7.56
C ARG A 61 2.85 -0.14 -8.87
N ASN A 62 3.46 0.46 -9.89
CA ASN A 62 3.64 -0.25 -11.16
C ASN A 62 4.50 -1.50 -10.96
N TRP A 63 5.59 -1.37 -10.24
CA TRP A 63 6.47 -2.51 -10.00
C TRP A 63 5.86 -3.53 -9.04
N ILE A 64 5.12 -3.07 -8.03
CA ILE A 64 4.39 -3.96 -7.12
C ILE A 64 3.39 -4.80 -7.92
N ALA A 65 2.69 -4.19 -8.86
CA ALA A 65 1.74 -4.91 -9.69
C ALA A 65 2.45 -6.01 -10.50
N VAL A 66 3.64 -5.73 -11.00
CA VAL A 66 4.42 -6.72 -11.74
C VAL A 66 4.81 -7.88 -10.83
N VAL A 67 5.37 -7.59 -9.66
CA VAL A 67 5.85 -8.64 -8.75
C VAL A 67 4.69 -9.46 -8.21
N LEU A 68 3.59 -8.82 -7.84
CA LEU A 68 2.45 -9.51 -7.26
C LEU A 68 1.47 -10.03 -8.32
N GLU A 69 1.75 -9.77 -9.59
CA GLU A 69 0.99 -10.29 -10.73
C GLU A 69 -0.50 -9.94 -10.66
N ILE A 70 -0.77 -8.66 -10.45
CA ILE A 70 -2.14 -8.16 -10.44
C ILE A 70 -2.23 -6.95 -11.38
N PRO A 71 -3.45 -6.65 -11.86
CA PRO A 71 -3.60 -5.48 -12.73
C PRO A 71 -3.27 -4.18 -11.97
N GLY A 72 -2.56 -3.28 -12.64
CA GLY A 72 -2.20 -1.99 -12.05
C GLY A 72 -3.39 -1.21 -11.52
N PRO A 73 -4.52 -1.13 -12.27
CA PRO A 73 -5.70 -0.41 -11.77
C PRO A 73 -6.21 -0.90 -10.42
N ARG A 74 -6.01 -2.17 -10.11
CA ARG A 74 -6.43 -2.71 -8.81
C ARG A 74 -5.64 -2.07 -7.68
N LEU A 75 -4.33 -1.91 -7.87
CA LEU A 75 -3.49 -1.23 -6.88
C LEU A 75 -3.80 0.27 -6.84
N ASP A 76 -4.09 0.86 -7.98
CA ASP A 76 -4.43 2.28 -8.02
C ASP A 76 -5.70 2.56 -7.24
N ARG A 77 -6.71 1.70 -7.37
CA ARG A 77 -7.93 1.85 -6.59
C ARG A 77 -7.67 1.69 -5.11
N ALA A 78 -6.84 0.72 -4.74
CA ALA A 78 -6.51 0.50 -3.34
C ALA A 78 -5.73 1.70 -2.77
N ALA A 79 -4.87 2.31 -3.58
CA ALA A 79 -4.16 3.51 -3.17
C ALA A 79 -5.12 4.68 -2.94
N ALA A 80 -6.14 4.78 -3.80
CA ALA A 80 -7.16 5.82 -3.64
C ALA A 80 -7.96 5.62 -2.36
N VAL A 81 -8.27 4.36 -2.02
CA VAL A 81 -8.94 4.05 -0.75
C VAL A 81 -8.08 4.49 0.42
N ALA A 82 -6.78 4.16 0.38
CA ALA A 82 -5.86 4.53 1.45
C ALA A 82 -5.77 6.05 1.58
N GLN A 83 -5.74 6.76 0.46
CA GLN A 83 -5.68 8.22 0.47
C GLN A 83 -6.96 8.81 1.06
N PHE A 84 -8.11 8.25 0.69
CA PHE A 84 -9.39 8.70 1.23
C PHE A 84 -9.42 8.51 2.74
N LEU A 85 -8.99 7.35 3.24
CA LEU A 85 -9.00 7.08 4.67
C LEU A 85 -8.06 8.01 5.43
N ARG A 86 -6.91 8.34 4.87
CA ARG A 86 -5.98 9.29 5.49
C ARG A 86 -6.61 10.67 5.55
N SER A 87 -7.23 11.11 4.48
CA SER A 87 -7.86 12.43 4.44
C SER A 87 -9.01 12.53 5.42
N ALA A 88 -9.80 11.46 5.54
CA ALA A 88 -10.91 11.43 6.47
C ALA A 88 -10.41 11.50 7.92
N SER A 89 -9.33 10.80 8.21
CA SER A 89 -8.74 10.81 9.54
C SER A 89 -8.19 12.19 9.88
N GLU A 90 -7.53 12.83 8.93
CA GLU A 90 -6.99 14.18 9.12
C GLU A 90 -8.11 15.20 9.33
N ALA A 91 -9.19 15.06 8.57
CA ALA A 91 -10.34 15.95 8.70
C ALA A 91 -11.00 15.78 10.06
N ALA A 92 -11.08 14.55 10.56
CA ALA A 92 -11.65 14.30 11.87
C ALA A 92 -10.82 14.95 12.97
N ASP A 93 -9.49 14.86 12.85
CA ASP A 93 -8.59 15.50 13.80
C ASP A 93 -8.76 17.01 13.77
N ASP A 94 -8.87 17.60 12.58
CA ASP A 94 -9.07 19.04 12.43
C ASP A 94 -10.37 19.47 13.06
N VAL A 95 -11.44 18.71 12.84
CA VAL A 95 -12.73 19.03 13.41
C VAL A 95 -12.67 18.99 14.94
N GLU A 96 -11.99 18.00 15.47
CA GLU A 96 -11.85 17.88 16.93
C GLU A 96 -11.13 19.08 17.50
N VAL A 97 -10.02 19.48 16.87
CA VAL A 97 -9.27 20.64 17.30
C VAL A 97 -10.12 21.90 17.18
N GLY A 98 -10.87 22.02 16.09
CA GLY A 98 -11.69 23.18 15.85
C GLY A 98 -12.86 23.29 16.81
N ALA A 99 -13.29 22.22 17.42
CA ALA A 99 -14.39 22.22 18.35
C ALA A 99 -14.06 22.90 19.67
N ARG A 100 -12.80 23.16 19.92
CA ARG A 100 -12.40 23.85 21.13
C ARG A 100 -12.52 25.36 20.96
#